data_918ca376fd222fd090bf5c7c354becd2
#
_entry.id   918ca376fd222fd090bf5c7c354becd2
#
_cell.length_a   1.000
_cell.length_b   1.000
_cell.length_c   1.000
_cell.angle_alpha   90.00
_cell.angle_beta   90.00
_cell.angle_gamma   90.00
#
_symmetry.space_group_name_H-M   'P 1'
#
loop_
_entity.id
_entity.type
_entity.pdbx_description
1 polymer ?
#
loop_
_entity_poly.entity_id
_entity_poly.type
_entity_poly.pdbx_seq_one_letter_code
_entity_poly.pdbx_strand_id
1 'polypeptide(L)'
;VSTTDFHGPDLGAVAERARTLLGMGRAEAAERELRGALAVDPLHVVSHSLLALTLVIRGAVDEAIAEAGEAVRLAPEHWFPHYMAGQVLYYADRPEEALRAARAALAIDLDQAQIWELLARVHGDRGEWPLMAEAARRGLALDPHDSKLVSFLAVALGELGDREQALAVAGDAVRLDPEAPLAHLVYGRVLLAFGSARDAARAFREVLRLDPGMDQARELLVVALKRRNPLYRAVSRLPAGLGSRRMLALLPLVPPLIAAFVVIAVVHWTMWVAESLVTLRLARGSYTRLLFRRGEVRSAALSCAALAGGAVLLAVGVALSHPVTGVAGAALLALVTPVQEAAHTASPLARRILTGWAGALALAVVASPAFPVLWPDAERPENVPLLAMWAGLGTIWVAVAVRRLFGRVTPDL
;
A
#
# COMPACT_ATOMS: atom_id res chain seq x y z
N VAL A 1 14.50 -67.80 -2.29
CA VAL A 1 14.83 -66.53 -3.06
C VAL A 1 13.82 -65.51 -2.61
N SER A 2 14.23 -64.61 -1.70
CA SER A 2 13.40 -63.52 -1.20
C SER A 2 13.20 -62.50 -2.31
N THR A 3 11.98 -62.33 -2.74
CA THR A 3 11.55 -61.17 -3.52
C THR A 3 11.53 -59.96 -2.58
N THR A 4 12.57 -59.15 -2.60
CA THR A 4 12.56 -57.81 -2.04
C THR A 4 11.56 -56.99 -2.84
N ASP A 5 10.39 -56.75 -2.23
CA ASP A 5 9.41 -55.77 -2.70
C ASP A 5 10.09 -54.41 -2.77
N PHE A 6 10.46 -53.99 -3.98
CA PHE A 6 10.73 -52.60 -4.28
C PHE A 6 9.37 -51.85 -4.25
N HIS A 7 8.95 -51.44 -3.07
CA HIS A 7 7.93 -50.40 -2.95
C HIS A 7 8.58 -49.11 -3.46
N GLY A 8 8.30 -48.74 -4.68
CA GLY A 8 8.60 -47.40 -5.19
C GLY A 8 7.94 -46.36 -4.28
N PRO A 9 8.47 -45.16 -4.15
CA PRO A 9 7.88 -44.15 -3.31
C PRO A 9 6.41 -43.98 -3.66
N ASP A 10 5.53 -43.98 -2.67
CA ASP A 10 4.12 -43.66 -2.84
C ASP A 10 4.02 -42.21 -3.34
N LEU A 11 3.78 -42.04 -4.64
CA LEU A 11 3.75 -40.72 -5.31
C LEU A 11 2.62 -39.81 -4.76
N GLY A 12 1.55 -40.39 -4.25
CA GLY A 12 0.51 -39.70 -3.52
C GLY A 12 1.05 -39.08 -2.22
N ALA A 13 1.81 -39.87 -1.44
CA ALA A 13 2.45 -39.35 -0.24
C ALA A 13 3.53 -38.31 -0.52
N VAL A 14 4.26 -38.40 -1.65
CA VAL A 14 5.20 -37.36 -2.09
C VAL A 14 4.45 -36.05 -2.40
N ALA A 15 3.35 -36.11 -3.13
CA ALA A 15 2.53 -34.95 -3.44
C ALA A 15 2.00 -34.26 -2.18
N GLU A 16 1.52 -35.00 -1.19
CA GLU A 16 1.05 -34.45 0.10
C GLU A 16 2.19 -33.82 0.92
N ARG A 17 3.35 -34.47 0.96
CA ARG A 17 4.54 -33.86 1.60
C ARG A 17 4.96 -32.58 0.91
N ALA A 18 4.95 -32.54 -0.43
CA ALA A 18 5.28 -31.35 -1.19
C ALA A 18 4.29 -30.20 -0.90
N ARG A 19 2.98 -30.47 -0.83
CA ARG A 19 1.97 -29.47 -0.41
C ARG A 19 2.23 -28.94 1.00
N THR A 20 2.55 -29.83 1.93
CA THR A 20 2.89 -29.46 3.31
C THR A 20 4.14 -28.56 3.37
N LEU A 21 5.18 -28.91 2.61
CA LEU A 21 6.42 -28.12 2.52
C LEU A 21 6.17 -26.74 1.91
N LEU A 22 5.32 -26.64 0.88
CA LEU A 22 4.91 -25.36 0.31
C LEU A 22 4.15 -24.50 1.32
N GLY A 23 3.22 -25.10 2.07
CA GLY A 23 2.50 -24.41 3.15
C GLY A 23 3.41 -23.90 4.28
N MET A 24 4.57 -24.56 4.50
CA MET A 24 5.61 -24.12 5.44
C MET A 24 6.61 -23.11 4.84
N GLY A 25 6.43 -22.68 3.59
CA GLY A 25 7.37 -21.78 2.89
C GLY A 25 8.69 -22.47 2.48
N ARG A 26 8.76 -23.81 2.50
CA ARG A 26 9.97 -24.60 2.19
C ARG A 26 9.98 -25.06 0.73
N ALA A 27 9.85 -24.12 -0.20
CA ALA A 27 9.72 -24.40 -1.63
C ALA A 27 10.90 -25.21 -2.22
N GLU A 28 12.14 -24.98 -1.75
CA GLU A 28 13.32 -25.75 -2.21
C GLU A 28 13.27 -27.22 -1.81
N ALA A 29 12.70 -27.52 -0.65
CA ALA A 29 12.52 -28.91 -0.22
C ALA A 29 11.40 -29.58 -1.02
N ALA A 30 10.30 -28.87 -1.28
CA ALA A 30 9.21 -29.37 -2.12
C ALA A 30 9.69 -29.68 -3.54
N GLU A 31 10.52 -28.82 -4.15
CA GLU A 31 11.09 -29.04 -5.46
C GLU A 31 11.93 -30.32 -5.54
N ARG A 32 12.80 -30.55 -4.55
CA ARG A 32 13.61 -31.79 -4.53
C ARG A 32 12.76 -33.06 -4.44
N GLU A 33 11.73 -33.06 -3.61
CA GLU A 33 10.79 -34.18 -3.49
C GLU A 33 10.06 -34.42 -4.81
N LEU A 34 9.55 -33.36 -5.46
CA LEU A 34 8.80 -33.46 -6.71
C LEU A 34 9.67 -33.89 -7.88
N ARG A 35 10.91 -33.38 -8.01
CA ARG A 35 11.86 -33.85 -9.02
C ARG A 35 12.27 -35.29 -8.79
N GLY A 36 12.39 -35.71 -7.53
CA GLY A 36 12.60 -37.14 -7.17
C GLY A 36 11.43 -37.99 -7.61
N ALA A 37 10.20 -37.57 -7.43
CA ALA A 37 9.01 -38.26 -7.89
C ALA A 37 8.98 -38.42 -9.42
N LEU A 38 9.28 -37.31 -10.15
CA LEU A 38 9.31 -37.29 -11.61
C LEU A 38 10.49 -38.13 -12.20
N ALA A 39 11.56 -38.34 -11.44
CA ALA A 39 12.64 -39.28 -11.83
C ALA A 39 12.18 -40.75 -11.77
N VAL A 40 11.16 -41.05 -10.95
CA VAL A 40 10.57 -42.40 -10.83
C VAL A 40 9.44 -42.56 -11.85
N ASP A 41 8.55 -41.58 -11.95
CA ASP A 41 7.44 -41.55 -12.91
C ASP A 41 7.40 -40.22 -13.62
N PRO A 42 8.00 -40.09 -14.82
CA PRO A 42 8.02 -38.88 -15.64
C PRO A 42 6.65 -38.44 -16.18
N LEU A 43 5.61 -39.25 -16.02
CA LEU A 43 4.26 -38.93 -16.48
C LEU A 43 3.29 -38.58 -15.33
N HIS A 44 3.80 -38.42 -14.10
CA HIS A 44 2.98 -38.16 -12.93
C HIS A 44 2.44 -36.72 -12.94
N VAL A 45 1.20 -36.54 -13.38
CA VAL A 45 0.53 -35.25 -13.60
C VAL A 45 0.53 -34.34 -12.38
N VAL A 46 0.28 -34.92 -11.18
CA VAL A 46 0.22 -34.13 -9.94
C VAL A 46 1.60 -33.59 -9.57
N SER A 47 2.67 -34.36 -9.81
CA SER A 47 4.04 -33.89 -9.54
C SER A 47 4.44 -32.74 -10.49
N HIS A 48 4.14 -32.83 -11.80
CA HIS A 48 4.32 -31.71 -12.74
C HIS A 48 3.55 -30.48 -12.28
N SER A 49 2.27 -30.61 -11.94
CA SER A 49 1.43 -29.53 -11.48
C SER A 49 1.97 -28.84 -10.22
N LEU A 50 2.38 -29.60 -9.21
CA LEU A 50 2.94 -29.06 -7.96
C LEU A 50 4.35 -28.50 -8.16
N LEU A 51 5.17 -29.13 -9.04
CA LEU A 51 6.47 -28.60 -9.39
C LEU A 51 6.35 -27.23 -10.08
N ALA A 52 5.41 -27.08 -10.99
CA ALA A 52 5.11 -25.81 -11.64
C ALA A 52 4.78 -24.71 -10.63
N LEU A 53 3.90 -24.99 -9.67
CA LEU A 53 3.58 -24.05 -8.58
C LEU A 53 4.81 -23.74 -7.70
N THR A 54 5.62 -24.75 -7.41
CA THR A 54 6.83 -24.58 -6.62
C THR A 54 7.85 -23.67 -7.32
N LEU A 55 8.05 -23.88 -8.61
CA LEU A 55 8.98 -23.11 -9.44
C LEU A 55 8.57 -21.64 -9.58
N VAL A 56 7.29 -21.36 -9.79
CA VAL A 56 6.83 -19.96 -9.88
C VAL A 56 6.99 -19.23 -8.55
N ILE A 57 6.75 -19.89 -7.42
CA ILE A 57 7.00 -19.32 -6.07
C ILE A 57 8.50 -19.01 -5.87
N ARG A 58 9.39 -19.81 -6.46
CA ARG A 58 10.84 -19.58 -6.44
C ARG A 58 11.33 -18.56 -7.48
N GLY A 59 10.46 -18.07 -8.34
CA GLY A 59 10.78 -17.10 -9.41
C GLY A 59 11.30 -17.71 -10.68
N ALA A 60 11.30 -19.05 -10.84
CA ALA A 60 11.67 -19.75 -12.06
C ALA A 60 10.45 -19.83 -13.03
N VAL A 61 10.02 -18.66 -13.53
CA VAL A 61 8.74 -18.48 -14.23
C VAL A 61 8.64 -19.30 -15.50
N ASP A 62 9.68 -19.29 -16.36
CA ASP A 62 9.63 -19.98 -17.64
C ASP A 62 9.57 -21.50 -17.47
N GLU A 63 10.34 -22.05 -16.52
CA GLU A 63 10.32 -23.47 -16.20
C GLU A 63 8.95 -23.85 -15.57
N ALA A 64 8.39 -23.00 -14.72
CA ALA A 64 7.07 -23.21 -14.12
C ALA A 64 5.96 -23.32 -15.19
N ILE A 65 5.99 -22.43 -16.18
CA ILE A 65 5.00 -22.44 -17.27
C ILE A 65 5.18 -23.70 -18.14
N ALA A 66 6.42 -24.15 -18.39
CA ALA A 66 6.70 -25.37 -19.13
C ALA A 66 6.16 -26.61 -18.39
N GLU A 67 6.41 -26.72 -17.08
CA GLU A 67 5.92 -27.83 -16.24
C GLU A 67 4.38 -27.83 -16.15
N ALA A 68 3.75 -26.66 -16.03
CA ALA A 68 2.29 -26.54 -16.04
C ALA A 68 1.70 -26.97 -17.39
N GLY A 69 2.35 -26.58 -18.50
CA GLY A 69 1.96 -27.01 -19.85
C GLY A 69 2.08 -28.52 -20.04
N GLU A 70 3.14 -29.14 -19.48
CA GLU A 70 3.31 -30.59 -19.53
C GLU A 70 2.23 -31.31 -18.72
N ALA A 71 1.86 -30.81 -17.54
CA ALA A 71 0.76 -31.37 -16.76
C ALA A 71 -0.56 -31.36 -17.54
N VAL A 72 -0.89 -30.24 -18.21
CA VAL A 72 -2.09 -30.12 -19.06
C VAL A 72 -2.02 -31.06 -20.26
N ARG A 73 -0.84 -31.20 -20.88
CA ARG A 73 -0.64 -32.11 -22.03
C ARG A 73 -0.87 -33.56 -21.64
N LEU A 74 -0.46 -33.95 -20.42
CA LEU A 74 -0.59 -35.32 -19.91
C LEU A 74 -2.03 -35.68 -19.53
N ALA A 75 -2.82 -34.72 -19.04
CA ALA A 75 -4.21 -34.96 -18.64
C ALA A 75 -5.12 -33.78 -19.06
N PRO A 76 -5.36 -33.57 -20.36
CA PRO A 76 -6.13 -32.45 -20.86
C PRO A 76 -7.61 -32.46 -20.46
N GLU A 77 -8.16 -33.68 -20.22
CA GLU A 77 -9.56 -33.87 -19.81
C GLU A 77 -9.79 -33.80 -18.30
N HIS A 78 -8.74 -33.44 -17.53
CA HIS A 78 -8.86 -33.32 -16.08
C HIS A 78 -8.76 -31.85 -15.65
N TRP A 79 -9.67 -31.40 -14.80
CA TRP A 79 -9.72 -30.00 -14.38
C TRP A 79 -8.48 -29.51 -13.61
N PHE A 80 -7.85 -30.41 -12.81
CA PHE A 80 -6.76 -30.04 -11.88
C PHE A 80 -5.51 -29.46 -12.55
N PRO A 81 -4.94 -30.04 -13.64
CA PRO A 81 -3.81 -29.42 -14.34
C PRO A 81 -4.14 -28.03 -14.90
N HIS A 82 -5.33 -27.83 -15.45
CA HIS A 82 -5.76 -26.51 -15.96
C HIS A 82 -5.88 -25.49 -14.82
N TYR A 83 -6.44 -25.88 -13.67
CA TYR A 83 -6.49 -25.06 -12.47
C TYR A 83 -5.09 -24.70 -11.98
N MET A 84 -4.17 -25.66 -11.89
CA MET A 84 -2.78 -25.43 -11.48
C MET A 84 -2.03 -24.53 -12.48
N ALA A 85 -2.24 -24.73 -13.78
CA ALA A 85 -1.73 -23.81 -14.80
C ALA A 85 -2.26 -22.38 -14.61
N GLY A 86 -3.54 -22.23 -14.27
CA GLY A 86 -4.12 -20.94 -13.92
C GLY A 86 -3.46 -20.29 -12.70
N GLN A 87 -3.17 -21.06 -11.65
CA GLN A 87 -2.44 -20.60 -10.48
C GLN A 87 -1.02 -20.12 -10.84
N VAL A 88 -0.28 -20.93 -11.62
CA VAL A 88 1.08 -20.60 -12.08
C VAL A 88 1.08 -19.31 -12.89
N LEU A 89 0.16 -19.18 -13.85
CA LEU A 89 0.03 -18.00 -14.69
C LEU A 89 -0.36 -16.75 -13.89
N TYR A 90 -1.19 -16.90 -12.86
CA TYR A 90 -1.52 -15.82 -11.93
C TYR A 90 -0.27 -15.32 -11.19
N TYR A 91 0.52 -16.23 -10.59
CA TYR A 91 1.78 -15.85 -9.92
C TYR A 91 2.86 -15.34 -10.88
N ALA A 92 2.77 -15.70 -12.16
CA ALA A 92 3.64 -15.18 -13.22
C ALA A 92 3.23 -13.79 -13.75
N ASP A 93 2.23 -13.15 -13.11
CA ASP A 93 1.67 -11.85 -13.55
C ASP A 93 1.10 -11.89 -15.00
N ARG A 94 0.44 -13.01 -15.35
CA ARG A 94 -0.20 -13.24 -16.67
C ARG A 94 -1.73 -13.46 -16.50
N PRO A 95 -2.49 -12.44 -16.04
CA PRO A 95 -3.87 -12.59 -15.60
C PRO A 95 -4.82 -13.06 -16.71
N GLU A 96 -4.61 -12.62 -17.96
CA GLU A 96 -5.45 -13.04 -19.08
C GLU A 96 -5.33 -14.53 -19.37
N GLU A 97 -4.14 -15.06 -19.25
CA GLU A 97 -3.88 -16.49 -19.47
C GLU A 97 -4.37 -17.31 -18.27
N ALA A 98 -4.21 -16.78 -17.05
CA ALA A 98 -4.76 -17.38 -15.86
C ALA A 98 -6.29 -17.54 -15.94
N LEU A 99 -6.99 -16.50 -16.43
CA LEU A 99 -8.44 -16.58 -16.68
C LEU A 99 -8.81 -17.63 -17.73
N ARG A 100 -8.02 -17.75 -18.82
CA ARG A 100 -8.27 -18.78 -19.83
C ARG A 100 -8.10 -20.18 -19.27
N ALA A 101 -7.04 -20.41 -18.49
CA ALA A 101 -6.77 -21.70 -17.85
C ALA A 101 -7.84 -22.06 -16.80
N ALA A 102 -8.24 -21.10 -15.96
CA ALA A 102 -9.32 -21.30 -15.00
C ALA A 102 -10.67 -21.61 -15.67
N ARG A 103 -11.01 -20.94 -16.77
CA ARG A 103 -12.21 -21.23 -17.57
C ARG A 103 -12.14 -22.61 -18.24
N ALA A 104 -10.96 -23.04 -18.70
CA ALA A 104 -10.78 -24.39 -19.21
C ALA A 104 -11.01 -25.44 -18.12
N ALA A 105 -10.51 -25.20 -16.89
CA ALA A 105 -10.79 -26.07 -15.74
C ALA A 105 -12.30 -26.13 -15.42
N LEU A 106 -13.01 -24.98 -15.44
CA LEU A 106 -14.46 -24.93 -15.23
C LEU A 106 -15.25 -25.63 -16.32
N ALA A 107 -14.79 -25.60 -17.56
CA ALA A 107 -15.46 -26.30 -18.66
C ALA A 107 -15.47 -27.83 -18.46
N ILE A 108 -14.52 -28.35 -17.68
CA ILE A 108 -14.40 -29.76 -17.34
C ILE A 108 -15.19 -30.08 -16.06
N ASP A 109 -15.06 -29.25 -15.03
CA ASP A 109 -15.73 -29.46 -13.75
C ASP A 109 -16.13 -28.14 -13.11
N LEU A 110 -17.44 -27.94 -12.95
CA LEU A 110 -18.04 -26.72 -12.39
C LEU A 110 -18.13 -26.76 -10.85
N ASP A 111 -17.97 -27.93 -10.24
CA ASP A 111 -18.24 -28.14 -8.81
C ASP A 111 -16.98 -28.02 -7.95
N GLN A 112 -15.95 -27.33 -8.47
CA GLN A 112 -14.68 -27.11 -7.78
C GLN A 112 -14.60 -25.67 -7.26
N ALA A 113 -14.86 -25.46 -5.95
CA ALA A 113 -14.85 -24.15 -5.31
C ALA A 113 -13.52 -23.40 -5.50
N GLN A 114 -12.39 -24.11 -5.54
CA GLN A 114 -11.05 -23.54 -5.72
C GLN A 114 -10.84 -22.88 -7.10
N ILE A 115 -11.57 -23.31 -8.14
CA ILE A 115 -11.48 -22.64 -9.44
C ILE A 115 -12.21 -21.28 -9.37
N TRP A 116 -13.32 -21.22 -8.66
CA TRP A 116 -14.03 -19.98 -8.40
C TRP A 116 -13.25 -19.04 -7.50
N GLU A 117 -12.48 -19.57 -6.51
CA GLU A 117 -11.53 -18.79 -5.71
C GLU A 117 -10.47 -18.13 -6.62
N LEU A 118 -9.87 -18.88 -7.53
CA LEU A 118 -8.89 -18.35 -8.48
C LEU A 118 -9.49 -17.25 -9.36
N LEU A 119 -10.68 -17.47 -9.92
CA LEU A 119 -11.37 -16.47 -10.73
C LEU A 119 -11.68 -15.20 -9.93
N ALA A 120 -12.19 -15.33 -8.70
CA ALA A 120 -12.46 -14.19 -7.84
C ALA A 120 -11.21 -13.37 -7.58
N ARG A 121 -10.08 -14.02 -7.31
CA ARG A 121 -8.78 -13.39 -7.07
C ARG A 121 -8.27 -12.65 -8.30
N VAL A 122 -8.29 -13.29 -9.48
CA VAL A 122 -7.82 -12.65 -10.72
C VAL A 122 -8.71 -11.46 -11.11
N HIS A 123 -10.04 -11.58 -10.99
CA HIS A 123 -10.95 -10.47 -11.25
C HIS A 123 -10.75 -9.33 -10.25
N GLY A 124 -10.43 -9.64 -8.98
CA GLY A 124 -10.12 -8.64 -7.95
C GLY A 124 -8.89 -7.79 -8.31
N ASP A 125 -7.79 -8.44 -8.71
CA ASP A 125 -6.56 -7.72 -9.09
C ASP A 125 -6.74 -6.87 -10.36
N ARG A 126 -7.72 -7.19 -11.18
CA ARG A 126 -8.11 -6.41 -12.38
C ARG A 126 -9.11 -5.29 -12.07
N GLY A 127 -9.59 -5.18 -10.83
CA GLY A 127 -10.65 -4.23 -10.45
C GLY A 127 -12.01 -4.56 -11.03
N GLU A 128 -12.25 -5.78 -11.47
CA GLU A 128 -13.50 -6.25 -12.06
C GLU A 128 -14.49 -6.72 -10.96
N TRP A 129 -14.86 -5.79 -10.06
CA TRP A 129 -15.58 -6.07 -8.83
C TRP A 129 -16.89 -6.85 -9.00
N PRO A 130 -17.72 -6.59 -10.02
CA PRO A 130 -18.93 -7.39 -10.26
C PRO A 130 -18.62 -8.85 -10.55
N LEU A 131 -17.57 -9.12 -11.36
CA LEU A 131 -17.16 -10.49 -11.70
C LEU A 131 -16.51 -11.20 -10.52
N MET A 132 -15.72 -10.46 -9.70
CA MET A 132 -15.20 -10.96 -8.45
C MET A 132 -16.32 -11.39 -7.49
N ALA A 133 -17.37 -10.56 -7.33
CA ALA A 133 -18.50 -10.88 -6.48
C ALA A 133 -19.29 -12.10 -7.00
N GLU A 134 -19.47 -12.22 -8.31
CA GLU A 134 -20.14 -13.38 -8.91
C GLU A 134 -19.34 -14.67 -8.69
N ALA A 135 -18.05 -14.66 -8.99
CA ALA A 135 -17.16 -15.80 -8.77
C ALA A 135 -17.15 -16.23 -7.29
N ALA A 136 -17.01 -15.26 -6.37
CA ALA A 136 -17.04 -15.55 -4.94
C ALA A 136 -18.39 -16.17 -4.50
N ARG A 137 -19.54 -15.67 -4.99
CA ARG A 137 -20.85 -16.28 -4.68
C ARG A 137 -21.01 -17.69 -5.26
N ARG A 138 -20.48 -17.93 -6.47
CA ARG A 138 -20.49 -19.28 -7.06
C ARG A 138 -19.65 -20.26 -6.24
N GLY A 139 -18.45 -19.86 -5.84
CA GLY A 139 -17.61 -20.67 -4.98
C GLY A 139 -18.25 -20.94 -3.62
N LEU A 140 -18.88 -19.93 -2.99
CA LEU A 140 -19.60 -20.09 -1.71
C LEU A 140 -20.86 -20.95 -1.80
N ALA A 141 -21.45 -21.10 -2.97
CA ALA A 141 -22.53 -22.05 -3.18
C ALA A 141 -22.04 -23.51 -3.11
N LEU A 142 -20.75 -23.74 -3.41
CA LEU A 142 -20.10 -25.06 -3.34
C LEU A 142 -19.45 -25.31 -1.97
N ASP A 143 -18.76 -24.28 -1.44
CA ASP A 143 -18.17 -24.31 -0.09
C ASP A 143 -18.57 -23.07 0.71
N PRO A 144 -19.67 -23.14 1.48
CA PRO A 144 -20.17 -22.01 2.28
C PRO A 144 -19.24 -21.57 3.42
N HIS A 145 -18.24 -22.38 3.79
CA HIS A 145 -17.34 -22.13 4.90
C HIS A 145 -15.94 -21.65 4.47
N ASP A 146 -15.70 -21.45 3.19
CA ASP A 146 -14.44 -20.92 2.70
C ASP A 146 -14.28 -19.43 3.08
N SER A 147 -13.46 -19.16 4.09
CA SER A 147 -13.20 -17.80 4.60
C SER A 147 -12.53 -16.88 3.58
N LYS A 148 -11.79 -17.43 2.60
CA LYS A 148 -11.17 -16.64 1.53
C LYS A 148 -12.21 -16.14 0.54
N LEU A 149 -13.12 -17.02 0.11
CA LEU A 149 -14.23 -16.64 -0.78
C LEU A 149 -15.14 -15.60 -0.12
N VAL A 150 -15.45 -15.78 1.19
CA VAL A 150 -16.18 -14.77 1.97
C VAL A 150 -15.40 -13.44 2.01
N SER A 151 -14.08 -13.49 2.19
CA SER A 151 -13.23 -12.30 2.17
C SER A 151 -13.24 -11.61 0.80
N PHE A 152 -13.15 -12.35 -0.29
CA PHE A 152 -13.24 -11.80 -1.65
C PHE A 152 -14.59 -11.16 -1.93
N LEU A 153 -15.68 -11.79 -1.49
CA LEU A 153 -17.02 -11.20 -1.59
C LEU A 153 -17.13 -9.89 -0.82
N ALA A 154 -16.57 -9.84 0.39
CA ALA A 154 -16.56 -8.62 1.20
C ALA A 154 -15.79 -7.48 0.54
N VAL A 155 -14.62 -7.77 -0.07
CA VAL A 155 -13.86 -6.78 -0.85
C VAL A 155 -14.69 -6.28 -2.01
N ALA A 156 -15.24 -7.17 -2.84
CA ALA A 156 -16.03 -6.79 -4.00
C ALA A 156 -17.26 -5.93 -3.63
N LEU A 157 -17.99 -6.30 -2.58
CA LEU A 157 -19.12 -5.52 -2.07
C LEU A 157 -18.68 -4.13 -1.59
N GLY A 158 -17.52 -4.04 -0.92
CA GLY A 158 -16.97 -2.77 -0.48
C GLY A 158 -16.64 -1.83 -1.64
N GLU A 159 -16.00 -2.34 -2.68
CA GLU A 159 -15.65 -1.57 -3.87
C GLU A 159 -16.89 -1.19 -4.73
N LEU A 160 -17.93 -2.02 -4.70
CA LEU A 160 -19.24 -1.71 -5.30
C LEU A 160 -20.07 -0.71 -4.48
N GLY A 161 -19.62 -0.34 -3.29
CA GLY A 161 -20.27 0.64 -2.42
C GLY A 161 -21.37 0.09 -1.52
N ASP A 162 -21.57 -1.22 -1.49
CA ASP A 162 -22.54 -1.85 -0.58
C ASP A 162 -21.97 -1.99 0.82
N ARG A 163 -22.03 -0.87 1.55
CA ARG A 163 -21.44 -0.73 2.88
C ARG A 163 -21.95 -1.76 3.88
N GLU A 164 -23.25 -1.98 3.91
CA GLU A 164 -23.89 -2.81 4.94
C GLU A 164 -23.51 -4.27 4.74
N GLN A 165 -23.66 -4.77 3.53
CA GLN A 165 -23.30 -6.15 3.21
C GLN A 165 -21.80 -6.38 3.35
N ALA A 166 -20.95 -5.42 2.89
CA ALA A 166 -19.50 -5.54 3.02
C ALA A 166 -19.06 -5.69 4.49
N LEU A 167 -19.64 -4.91 5.41
CA LEU A 167 -19.33 -5.00 6.85
C LEU A 167 -19.80 -6.32 7.46
N ALA A 168 -20.99 -6.78 7.11
CA ALA A 168 -21.53 -8.04 7.61
C ALA A 168 -20.68 -9.23 7.10
N VAL A 169 -20.45 -9.32 5.79
CA VAL A 169 -19.72 -10.41 5.16
C VAL A 169 -18.25 -10.44 5.61
N ALA A 170 -17.60 -9.27 5.75
CA ALA A 170 -16.23 -9.23 6.28
C ALA A 170 -16.15 -9.70 7.75
N GLY A 171 -17.17 -9.42 8.56
CA GLY A 171 -17.29 -9.97 9.91
C GLY A 171 -17.49 -11.48 9.93
N ASP A 172 -18.23 -12.01 8.95
CA ASP A 172 -18.45 -13.44 8.78
C ASP A 172 -17.15 -14.18 8.43
N ALA A 173 -16.32 -13.60 7.56
CA ALA A 173 -15.00 -14.16 7.21
C ALA A 173 -14.13 -14.39 8.47
N VAL A 174 -14.09 -13.40 9.38
CA VAL A 174 -13.34 -13.51 10.65
C VAL A 174 -13.98 -14.54 11.60
N ARG A 175 -15.29 -14.71 11.57
CA ARG A 175 -15.96 -15.74 12.40
C ARG A 175 -15.72 -17.16 11.89
N LEU A 176 -15.63 -17.33 10.58
CA LEU A 176 -15.36 -18.62 9.94
C LEU A 176 -13.91 -19.07 10.19
N ASP A 177 -12.96 -18.16 10.08
CA ASP A 177 -11.56 -18.45 10.35
C ASP A 177 -10.91 -17.30 11.13
N PRO A 178 -10.92 -17.36 12.47
CA PRO A 178 -10.31 -16.34 13.32
C PRO A 178 -8.78 -16.27 13.24
N GLU A 179 -8.14 -17.30 12.67
CA GLU A 179 -6.69 -17.36 12.51
C GLU A 179 -6.23 -17.01 11.08
N ALA A 180 -7.14 -16.69 10.17
CA ALA A 180 -6.81 -16.25 8.82
C ALA A 180 -6.37 -14.77 8.78
N PRO A 181 -5.10 -14.45 8.48
CA PRO A 181 -4.65 -13.06 8.36
C PRO A 181 -5.43 -12.28 7.30
N LEU A 182 -5.81 -12.92 6.19
CA LEU A 182 -6.59 -12.32 5.11
C LEU A 182 -7.96 -11.84 5.58
N ALA A 183 -8.68 -12.65 6.38
CA ALA A 183 -10.01 -12.29 6.89
C ALA A 183 -9.93 -11.01 7.76
N HIS A 184 -8.97 -10.96 8.67
CA HIS A 184 -8.74 -9.77 9.50
C HIS A 184 -8.28 -8.56 8.66
N LEU A 185 -7.46 -8.76 7.63
CA LEU A 185 -7.01 -7.69 6.74
C LEU A 185 -8.20 -7.06 6.00
N VAL A 186 -9.04 -7.90 5.40
CA VAL A 186 -10.24 -7.46 4.68
C VAL A 186 -11.21 -6.78 5.62
N TYR A 187 -11.48 -7.37 6.79
CA TYR A 187 -12.35 -6.76 7.79
C TYR A 187 -11.83 -5.39 8.24
N GLY A 188 -10.53 -5.28 8.48
CA GLY A 188 -9.87 -4.01 8.81
C GLY A 188 -10.01 -2.97 7.70
N ARG A 189 -9.85 -3.34 6.43
CA ARG A 189 -10.04 -2.44 5.27
C ARG A 189 -11.48 -1.95 5.18
N VAL A 190 -12.45 -2.84 5.26
CA VAL A 190 -13.89 -2.49 5.22
C VAL A 190 -14.26 -1.58 6.40
N LEU A 191 -13.77 -1.87 7.61
CA LEU A 191 -13.94 -1.00 8.78
C LEU A 191 -13.28 0.37 8.60
N LEU A 192 -12.13 0.45 7.94
CA LEU A 192 -11.42 1.70 7.67
C LEU A 192 -12.17 2.56 6.64
N ALA A 193 -12.81 1.93 5.66
CA ALA A 193 -13.61 2.60 4.64
C ALA A 193 -14.98 3.06 5.17
N PHE A 194 -15.70 2.19 5.85
CA PHE A 194 -17.12 2.39 6.16
C PHE A 194 -17.45 2.40 7.66
N GLY A 195 -16.56 1.90 8.51
CA GLY A 195 -16.79 1.70 9.93
C GLY A 195 -15.96 2.64 10.82
N SER A 196 -15.42 2.05 11.87
CA SER A 196 -14.65 2.74 12.91
C SER A 196 -13.15 2.54 12.72
N ALA A 197 -12.39 3.63 12.62
CA ALA A 197 -10.92 3.57 12.58
C ALA A 197 -10.29 2.92 13.84
N ARG A 198 -11.02 2.92 14.97
CA ARG A 198 -10.58 2.23 16.18
C ARG A 198 -10.67 0.71 16.01
N ASP A 199 -11.73 0.24 15.41
CA ASP A 199 -11.96 -1.19 15.19
C ASP A 199 -11.10 -1.71 14.04
N ALA A 200 -10.92 -0.93 12.98
CA ALA A 200 -9.94 -1.20 11.93
C ALA A 200 -8.53 -1.37 12.50
N ALA A 201 -8.10 -0.47 13.42
CA ALA A 201 -6.80 -0.61 14.05
C ALA A 201 -6.68 -1.86 14.94
N ARG A 202 -7.79 -2.39 15.49
CA ARG A 202 -7.81 -3.68 16.21
C ARG A 202 -7.63 -4.84 15.23
N ALA A 203 -8.38 -4.85 14.14
CA ALA A 203 -8.28 -5.87 13.11
C ALA A 203 -6.85 -5.95 12.52
N PHE A 204 -6.23 -4.82 12.16
CA PHE A 204 -4.85 -4.81 11.63
C PHE A 204 -3.79 -5.24 12.65
N ARG A 205 -4.00 -5.02 13.96
CA ARG A 205 -3.10 -5.58 14.98
C ARG A 205 -3.21 -7.10 15.04
N GLU A 206 -4.40 -7.62 14.84
CA GLU A 206 -4.62 -9.06 14.80
C GLU A 206 -3.93 -9.69 13.58
N VAL A 207 -4.02 -9.03 12.40
CA VAL A 207 -3.20 -9.46 11.25
C VAL A 207 -1.72 -9.55 11.61
N LEU A 208 -1.14 -8.50 12.23
CA LEU A 208 0.28 -8.47 12.60
C LEU A 208 0.64 -9.42 13.74
N ARG A 209 -0.33 -9.88 14.54
CA ARG A 209 -0.13 -10.96 15.51
C ARG A 209 0.00 -12.31 14.81
N LEU A 210 -0.84 -12.55 13.80
CA LEU A 210 -0.87 -13.79 13.03
C LEU A 210 0.28 -13.87 12.01
N ASP A 211 0.53 -12.75 11.31
CA ASP A 211 1.61 -12.61 10.34
C ASP A 211 2.37 -11.28 10.55
N PRO A 212 3.45 -11.28 11.33
CA PRO A 212 4.25 -10.08 11.59
C PRO A 212 4.96 -9.51 10.34
N GLY A 213 5.10 -10.31 9.28
CA GLY A 213 5.75 -9.95 8.03
C GLY A 213 4.87 -9.16 7.07
N MET A 214 3.57 -9.07 7.31
CA MET A 214 2.64 -8.42 6.39
C MET A 214 2.75 -6.89 6.42
N ASP A 215 3.59 -6.32 5.53
CA ASP A 215 3.85 -4.87 5.45
C ASP A 215 2.57 -4.07 5.17
N GLN A 216 1.66 -4.59 4.33
CA GLN A 216 0.37 -3.95 4.05
C GLN A 216 -0.45 -3.71 5.32
N ALA A 217 -0.52 -4.68 6.22
CA ALA A 217 -1.24 -4.52 7.48
C ALA A 217 -0.59 -3.47 8.39
N ARG A 218 0.75 -3.37 8.37
CA ARG A 218 1.51 -2.35 9.10
C ARG A 218 1.17 -0.95 8.60
N GLU A 219 1.15 -0.73 7.30
CA GLU A 219 0.80 0.55 6.69
C GLU A 219 -0.66 0.95 6.98
N LEU A 220 -1.59 0.02 6.81
CA LEU A 220 -3.00 0.26 7.10
C LEU A 220 -3.27 0.51 8.60
N LEU A 221 -2.52 -0.13 9.50
CA LEU A 221 -2.58 0.15 10.93
C LEU A 221 -2.18 1.60 11.23
N VAL A 222 -1.11 2.09 10.62
CA VAL A 222 -0.69 3.50 10.76
C VAL A 222 -1.79 4.45 10.28
N VAL A 223 -2.39 4.18 9.12
CA VAL A 223 -3.51 4.97 8.59
C VAL A 223 -4.71 4.96 9.55
N ALA A 224 -5.07 3.79 10.06
CA ALA A 224 -6.16 3.66 11.03
C ALA A 224 -5.89 4.43 12.33
N LEU A 225 -4.65 4.38 12.84
CA LEU A 225 -4.24 5.13 14.05
C LEU A 225 -4.28 6.65 13.81
N LYS A 226 -3.84 7.13 12.65
CA LYS A 226 -3.92 8.56 12.27
C LYS A 226 -5.37 9.04 12.17
N ARG A 227 -6.27 8.25 11.54
CA ARG A 227 -7.71 8.57 11.42
C ARG A 227 -8.46 8.58 12.76
N ARG A 228 -7.89 8.06 13.84
CA ARG A 228 -8.45 8.22 15.20
C ARG A 228 -8.39 9.65 15.71
N ASN A 229 -7.44 10.46 15.22
CA ASN A 229 -7.34 11.87 15.58
C ASN A 229 -8.45 12.66 14.88
N PRO A 230 -9.30 13.44 15.61
CA PRO A 230 -10.39 14.19 15.01
C PRO A 230 -9.92 15.28 14.04
N LEU A 231 -8.78 15.93 14.31
CA LEU A 231 -8.18 16.93 13.43
C LEU A 231 -7.74 16.28 12.10
N TYR A 232 -7.01 15.17 12.17
CA TYR A 232 -6.60 14.43 10.97
C TYR A 232 -7.80 13.97 10.14
N ARG A 233 -8.86 13.49 10.81
CA ARG A 233 -10.10 13.05 10.17
C ARG A 233 -10.86 14.20 9.51
N ALA A 234 -10.91 15.38 10.14
CA ALA A 234 -11.54 16.56 9.56
C ALA A 234 -10.82 17.00 8.28
N VAL A 235 -9.49 17.07 8.35
CA VAL A 235 -8.63 17.50 7.23
C VAL A 235 -8.62 16.47 6.10
N SER A 236 -8.58 15.17 6.40
CA SER A 236 -8.59 14.10 5.38
C SER A 236 -9.95 13.95 4.65
N ARG A 237 -11.02 14.59 5.14
CA ARG A 237 -12.32 14.66 4.45
C ARG A 237 -12.43 15.80 3.46
N LEU A 238 -11.48 16.73 3.49
CA LEU A 238 -11.43 17.78 2.46
C LEU A 238 -11.16 17.11 1.12
N PRO A 239 -12.00 17.38 0.10
CA PRO A 239 -11.89 16.65 -1.16
C PRO A 239 -10.53 16.93 -1.79
N ALA A 240 -9.78 15.85 -2.03
CA ALA A 240 -8.54 15.87 -2.82
C ALA A 240 -8.78 16.44 -4.24
N GLY A 241 -10.05 16.57 -4.65
CA GLY A 241 -10.49 17.11 -5.93
C GLY A 241 -10.52 18.64 -6.05
N LEU A 242 -10.20 19.41 -5.00
CA LEU A 242 -10.00 20.88 -5.14
C LEU A 242 -8.78 21.24 -6.02
N GLY A 243 -8.02 20.24 -6.45
CA GLY A 243 -6.93 20.40 -7.38
C GLY A 243 -6.99 19.40 -8.52
N SER A 244 -7.87 19.61 -9.53
CA SER A 244 -7.52 18.99 -10.80
C SER A 244 -6.13 19.54 -11.14
N ARG A 245 -5.15 18.66 -11.25
CA ARG A 245 -3.71 18.95 -11.39
C ARG A 245 -3.41 19.99 -12.51
N ARG A 246 -4.33 20.16 -13.46
CA ARG A 246 -4.24 21.15 -14.54
C ARG A 246 -4.67 22.57 -14.12
N MET A 247 -5.67 22.69 -13.25
CA MET A 247 -6.16 23.99 -12.78
C MET A 247 -5.21 24.62 -11.75
N LEU A 248 -4.57 23.79 -10.90
CA LEU A 248 -3.58 24.25 -9.92
C LEU A 248 -2.35 24.91 -10.55
N ALA A 249 -1.94 24.51 -11.74
CA ALA A 249 -0.76 25.06 -12.40
C ALA A 249 -0.98 26.47 -12.95
N LEU A 250 -2.22 26.87 -13.21
CA LEU A 250 -2.59 28.19 -13.76
C LEU A 250 -3.05 29.19 -12.69
N LEU A 251 -3.32 28.72 -11.47
CA LEU A 251 -3.86 29.55 -10.37
C LEU A 251 -3.01 30.79 -10.02
N PRO A 252 -1.67 30.73 -9.99
CA PRO A 252 -0.84 31.87 -9.61
C PRO A 252 -0.84 33.02 -10.65
N LEU A 253 -1.31 32.76 -11.86
CA LEU A 253 -1.21 33.71 -12.99
C LEU A 253 -2.38 34.71 -13.08
N VAL A 254 -3.46 34.51 -12.29
CA VAL A 254 -4.66 35.35 -12.37
C VAL A 254 -4.95 35.96 -10.99
N PRO A 255 -4.97 37.29 -10.86
CA PRO A 255 -5.16 38.02 -9.59
C PRO A 255 -6.37 37.60 -8.75
N PRO A 256 -7.58 37.34 -9.29
CA PRO A 256 -8.71 36.86 -8.48
C PRO A 256 -8.54 35.44 -7.94
N LEU A 257 -7.56 34.68 -8.43
CA LEU A 257 -7.26 33.31 -7.96
C LEU A 257 -6.22 33.29 -6.83
N ILE A 258 -5.60 34.42 -6.46
CA ILE A 258 -4.64 34.50 -5.35
C ILE A 258 -5.30 34.05 -4.04
N ALA A 259 -6.55 34.45 -3.80
CA ALA A 259 -7.28 34.02 -2.61
C ALA A 259 -7.46 32.46 -2.58
N ALA A 260 -7.84 31.88 -3.72
CA ALA A 260 -7.95 30.43 -3.85
C ALA A 260 -6.59 29.71 -3.67
N PHE A 261 -5.51 30.29 -4.22
CA PHE A 261 -4.15 29.83 -4.02
C PHE A 261 -3.80 29.79 -2.52
N VAL A 262 -4.04 30.90 -1.80
CA VAL A 262 -3.74 30.97 -0.35
C VAL A 262 -4.56 29.94 0.42
N VAL A 263 -5.85 29.83 0.13
CA VAL A 263 -6.72 28.83 0.80
C VAL A 263 -6.22 27.42 0.57
N ILE A 264 -5.88 27.04 -0.66
CA ILE A 264 -5.36 25.71 -0.99
C ILE A 264 -4.01 25.48 -0.28
N ALA A 265 -3.10 26.44 -0.30
CA ALA A 265 -1.81 26.35 0.36
C ALA A 265 -1.95 26.18 1.89
N VAL A 266 -2.85 26.94 2.51
CA VAL A 266 -3.13 26.85 3.95
C VAL A 266 -3.77 25.50 4.32
N VAL A 267 -4.76 25.05 3.53
CA VAL A 267 -5.37 23.73 3.72
C VAL A 267 -4.31 22.63 3.62
N HIS A 268 -3.48 22.67 2.60
CA HIS A 268 -2.40 21.70 2.41
C HIS A 268 -1.35 21.75 3.53
N TRP A 269 -0.98 22.94 3.96
CA TRP A 269 -0.11 23.13 5.12
C TRP A 269 -0.72 22.55 6.40
N THR A 270 -2.02 22.78 6.68
CA THR A 270 -2.69 22.21 7.86
C THR A 270 -2.74 20.69 7.82
N MET A 271 -2.84 20.07 6.62
CA MET A 271 -2.71 18.63 6.46
C MET A 271 -1.36 18.14 6.93
N TRP A 272 -0.27 18.76 6.46
CA TRP A 272 1.10 18.38 6.85
C TRP A 272 1.41 18.64 8.33
N VAL A 273 0.84 19.68 8.90
CA VAL A 273 0.94 19.95 10.35
C VAL A 273 0.25 18.83 11.13
N ALA A 274 -0.99 18.49 10.78
CA ALA A 274 -1.73 17.42 11.43
C ALA A 274 -1.02 16.07 11.30
N GLU A 275 -0.49 15.77 10.10
CA GLU A 275 0.28 14.57 9.82
C GLU A 275 1.52 14.48 10.71
N SER A 276 2.30 15.55 10.79
CA SER A 276 3.53 15.62 11.58
C SER A 276 3.28 15.43 13.07
N LEU A 277 2.28 16.12 13.62
CA LEU A 277 1.90 16.04 15.05
C LEU A 277 1.42 14.64 15.42
N VAL A 278 0.58 14.04 14.58
CA VAL A 278 0.04 12.69 14.83
C VAL A 278 1.15 11.64 14.72
N THR A 279 2.01 11.74 13.70
CA THR A 279 3.14 10.83 13.51
C THR A 279 4.09 10.90 14.70
N LEU A 280 4.46 12.10 15.15
CA LEU A 280 5.34 12.27 16.32
C LEU A 280 4.70 11.77 17.61
N ARG A 281 3.40 12.00 17.81
CA ARG A 281 2.65 11.48 18.96
C ARG A 281 2.62 9.95 18.97
N LEU A 282 2.38 9.32 17.83
CA LEU A 282 2.37 7.86 17.69
C LEU A 282 3.78 7.27 17.85
N ALA A 283 4.82 7.95 17.34
CA ALA A 283 6.20 7.51 17.45
C ALA A 283 6.75 7.55 18.90
N ARG A 284 6.09 8.26 19.82
CA ARG A 284 6.43 8.25 21.27
C ARG A 284 5.98 6.97 21.97
N GLY A 285 5.02 6.23 21.44
CA GLY A 285 4.59 4.95 21.98
C GLY A 285 5.61 3.84 21.68
N SER A 286 5.96 3.02 22.66
CA SER A 286 6.95 1.94 22.50
C SER A 286 6.57 0.94 21.40
N TYR A 287 5.31 0.57 21.33
CA TYR A 287 4.77 -0.37 20.33
C TYR A 287 4.61 0.29 18.95
N THR A 288 4.07 1.51 18.91
CA THR A 288 3.77 2.21 17.64
C THR A 288 5.01 2.77 16.96
N ARG A 289 6.11 3.00 17.69
CA ARG A 289 7.39 3.46 17.13
C ARG A 289 7.95 2.50 16.07
N LEU A 290 7.75 1.20 16.25
CA LEU A 290 8.25 0.17 15.33
C LEU A 290 7.49 0.15 13.98
N LEU A 291 6.32 0.79 13.91
CA LEU A 291 5.50 0.86 12.70
C LEU A 291 6.00 1.92 11.70
N PHE A 292 6.85 2.86 12.15
CA PHE A 292 7.33 3.98 11.33
C PHE A 292 8.74 3.75 10.83
N ARG A 293 9.00 4.17 9.58
CA ARG A 293 10.36 4.26 9.05
C ARG A 293 11.12 5.40 9.76
N ARG A 294 12.40 5.22 9.98
CA ARG A 294 13.25 6.26 10.64
C ARG A 294 13.17 7.63 9.95
N GLY A 295 12.99 7.65 8.62
CA GLY A 295 12.83 8.87 7.83
C GLY A 295 11.56 9.64 8.17
N GLU A 296 10.43 8.96 8.33
CA GLU A 296 9.12 9.56 8.65
C GLU A 296 9.13 10.22 10.04
N VAL A 297 9.73 9.55 11.02
CA VAL A 297 9.85 10.13 12.37
C VAL A 297 10.74 11.35 12.36
N ARG A 298 11.84 11.33 11.59
CA ARG A 298 12.76 12.48 11.47
C ARG A 298 12.09 13.68 10.80
N SER A 299 11.37 13.47 9.68
CA SER A 299 10.65 14.55 9.01
C SER A 299 9.54 15.13 9.88
N ALA A 300 8.79 14.31 10.61
CA ALA A 300 7.78 14.76 11.55
C ALA A 300 8.42 15.56 12.72
N ALA A 301 9.55 15.11 13.25
CA ALA A 301 10.27 15.84 14.30
C ALA A 301 10.79 17.20 13.81
N LEU A 302 11.39 17.26 12.62
CA LEU A 302 11.83 18.52 12.00
C LEU A 302 10.67 19.48 11.77
N SER A 303 9.55 19.00 11.27
CA SER A 303 8.34 19.81 11.08
C SER A 303 7.79 20.34 12.40
N CYS A 304 7.72 19.52 13.43
CA CYS A 304 7.29 19.96 14.76
C CYS A 304 8.27 20.97 15.39
N ALA A 305 9.58 20.82 15.17
CA ALA A 305 10.58 21.78 15.60
C ALA A 305 10.43 23.11 14.85
N ALA A 306 10.20 23.08 13.54
CA ALA A 306 9.92 24.26 12.73
C ALA A 306 8.63 24.97 13.18
N LEU A 307 7.58 24.22 13.53
CA LEU A 307 6.34 24.77 14.09
C LEU A 307 6.58 25.48 15.43
N ALA A 308 7.27 24.81 16.37
CA ALA A 308 7.53 25.39 17.69
C ALA A 308 8.43 26.62 17.59
N GLY A 309 9.56 26.51 16.85
CA GLY A 309 10.50 27.61 16.66
C GLY A 309 9.87 28.78 15.90
N GLY A 310 9.10 28.47 14.85
CA GLY A 310 8.38 29.49 14.07
C GLY A 310 7.33 30.24 14.89
N ALA A 311 6.57 29.55 15.72
CA ALA A 311 5.59 30.17 16.63
C ALA A 311 6.26 31.08 17.65
N VAL A 312 7.39 30.65 18.23
CA VAL A 312 8.17 31.47 19.18
C VAL A 312 8.73 32.71 18.50
N LEU A 313 9.37 32.59 17.32
CA LEU A 313 9.94 33.73 16.58
C LEU A 313 8.83 34.69 16.14
N LEU A 314 7.69 34.19 15.69
CA LEU A 314 6.56 35.03 15.33
C LEU A 314 6.03 35.83 16.54
N ALA A 315 5.85 35.16 17.68
CA ALA A 315 5.41 35.81 18.92
C ALA A 315 6.43 36.89 19.41
N VAL A 316 7.70 36.56 19.37
CA VAL A 316 8.78 37.50 19.73
C VAL A 316 8.83 38.69 18.76
N GLY A 317 8.71 38.42 17.44
CA GLY A 317 8.70 39.47 16.43
C GLY A 317 7.52 40.43 16.60
N VAL A 318 6.33 39.92 16.94
CA VAL A 318 5.16 40.74 17.24
C VAL A 318 5.34 41.52 18.54
N ALA A 319 5.80 40.87 19.62
CA ALA A 319 5.97 41.50 20.92
C ALA A 319 7.04 42.62 20.94
N LEU A 320 8.12 42.44 20.16
CA LEU A 320 9.21 43.43 20.04
C LEU A 320 9.04 44.39 18.86
N SER A 321 7.92 44.28 18.11
CA SER A 321 7.66 45.07 16.88
C SER A 321 8.80 44.98 15.86
N HIS A 322 9.43 43.78 15.77
CA HIS A 322 10.57 43.51 14.89
C HIS A 322 10.15 42.71 13.65
N PRO A 323 9.88 43.38 12.50
CA PRO A 323 9.23 42.75 11.35
C PRO A 323 10.03 41.59 10.78
N VAL A 324 11.36 41.68 10.68
CA VAL A 324 12.22 40.63 10.15
C VAL A 324 12.08 39.34 10.98
N THR A 325 12.08 39.44 12.29
CA THR A 325 11.92 38.28 13.20
C THR A 325 10.53 37.68 13.07
N GLY A 326 9.48 38.50 12.98
CA GLY A 326 8.11 38.04 12.82
C GLY A 326 7.89 37.28 11.51
N VAL A 327 8.39 37.86 10.40
CA VAL A 327 8.29 37.22 9.08
C VAL A 327 9.17 35.98 8.99
N ALA A 328 10.36 35.96 9.60
CA ALA A 328 11.18 34.76 9.68
C ALA A 328 10.48 33.61 10.45
N GLY A 329 9.75 33.96 11.53
CA GLY A 329 8.90 33.02 12.24
C GLY A 329 7.81 32.42 11.35
N ALA A 330 7.11 33.27 10.59
CA ALA A 330 6.08 32.82 9.63
C ALA A 330 6.69 31.95 8.50
N ALA A 331 7.89 32.31 8.02
CA ALA A 331 8.60 31.51 7.01
C ALA A 331 9.04 30.13 7.55
N LEU A 332 9.45 30.08 8.82
CA LEU A 332 9.79 28.81 9.48
C LEU A 332 8.56 27.90 9.63
N LEU A 333 7.38 28.46 9.94
CA LEU A 333 6.11 27.72 9.92
C LEU A 333 5.81 27.16 8.54
N ALA A 334 6.06 27.89 7.46
CA ALA A 334 5.82 27.46 6.09
C ALA A 334 6.73 26.31 5.64
N LEU A 335 7.91 26.11 6.27
CA LEU A 335 8.86 25.03 5.96
C LEU A 335 8.31 23.64 6.21
N VAL A 336 7.22 23.49 6.96
CA VAL A 336 6.55 22.20 7.15
C VAL A 336 6.17 21.56 5.80
N THR A 337 5.67 22.35 4.86
CA THR A 337 5.26 21.86 3.53
C THR A 337 6.44 21.24 2.75
N PRO A 338 7.55 21.95 2.48
CA PRO A 338 8.66 21.39 1.73
C PRO A 338 9.32 20.17 2.42
N VAL A 339 9.40 20.16 3.73
CA VAL A 339 9.96 19.04 4.49
C VAL A 339 9.10 17.78 4.33
N GLN A 340 7.79 17.90 4.44
CA GLN A 340 6.87 16.77 4.33
C GLN A 340 6.72 16.30 2.88
N GLU A 341 6.66 17.21 1.91
CA GLU A 341 6.63 16.86 0.48
C GLU A 341 7.88 16.07 0.07
N ALA A 342 9.06 16.47 0.56
CA ALA A 342 10.31 15.73 0.30
C ALA A 342 10.28 14.34 0.93
N ALA A 343 9.77 14.20 2.16
CA ALA A 343 9.72 12.93 2.88
C ALA A 343 8.77 11.91 2.25
N HIS A 344 7.64 12.37 1.69
CA HIS A 344 6.59 11.51 1.12
C HIS A 344 6.72 11.29 -0.39
N THR A 345 7.81 11.75 -1.01
CA THR A 345 8.05 11.53 -2.44
C THR A 345 8.75 10.20 -2.67
N ALA A 346 8.13 9.32 -3.48
CA ALA A 346 8.63 7.97 -3.76
C ALA A 346 9.90 7.96 -4.61
N SER A 347 9.96 8.80 -5.67
CA SER A 347 11.11 8.86 -6.58
C SER A 347 12.37 9.39 -5.86
N PRO A 348 13.50 8.67 -5.91
CA PRO A 348 14.74 9.09 -5.24
C PRO A 348 15.30 10.40 -5.77
N LEU A 349 15.18 10.66 -7.09
CA LEU A 349 15.64 11.91 -7.71
C LEU A 349 14.74 13.08 -7.31
N ALA A 350 13.43 12.93 -7.41
CA ALA A 350 12.46 13.94 -7.00
C ALA A 350 12.59 14.28 -5.51
N ARG A 351 12.83 13.28 -4.68
CA ARG A 351 13.09 13.46 -3.25
C ARG A 351 14.36 14.26 -2.97
N ARG A 352 15.46 14.00 -3.69
CA ARG A 352 16.70 14.79 -3.57
C ARG A 352 16.48 16.26 -3.96
N ILE A 353 15.76 16.51 -5.03
CA ILE A 353 15.43 17.88 -5.49
C ILE A 353 14.59 18.61 -4.43
N LEU A 354 13.53 17.98 -3.93
CA LEU A 354 12.67 18.59 -2.91
C LEU A 354 13.39 18.76 -1.56
N THR A 355 14.29 17.86 -1.20
CA THR A 355 15.13 18.01 0.01
C THR A 355 16.11 19.19 -0.15
N GLY A 356 16.75 19.33 -1.32
CA GLY A 356 17.58 20.48 -1.66
C GLY A 356 16.80 21.79 -1.60
N TRP A 357 15.60 21.82 -2.14
CA TRP A 357 14.68 22.95 -2.08
C TRP A 357 14.32 23.31 -0.64
N ALA A 358 13.91 22.35 0.18
CA ALA A 358 13.62 22.56 1.60
C ALA A 358 14.84 23.10 2.36
N GLY A 359 16.04 22.58 2.07
CA GLY A 359 17.31 23.03 2.66
C GLY A 359 17.66 24.47 2.26
N ALA A 360 17.47 24.83 0.99
CA ALA A 360 17.68 26.20 0.50
C ALA A 360 16.75 27.22 1.18
N LEU A 361 15.45 26.86 1.32
CA LEU A 361 14.49 27.69 2.03
C LEU A 361 14.83 27.81 3.52
N ALA A 362 15.22 26.72 4.17
CA ALA A 362 15.64 26.75 5.57
C ALA A 362 16.87 27.65 5.77
N LEU A 363 17.86 27.56 4.88
CA LEU A 363 19.04 28.42 4.91
C LEU A 363 18.66 29.90 4.74
N ALA A 364 17.77 30.22 3.80
CA ALA A 364 17.27 31.59 3.59
C ALA A 364 16.59 32.17 4.85
N VAL A 365 15.79 31.32 5.54
CA VAL A 365 15.12 31.71 6.79
C VAL A 365 16.13 31.93 7.92
N VAL A 366 17.09 31.02 8.09
CA VAL A 366 18.11 31.10 9.15
C VAL A 366 19.07 32.25 8.93
N ALA A 367 19.44 32.56 7.67
CA ALA A 367 20.32 33.66 7.33
C ALA A 367 19.62 35.04 7.38
N SER A 368 18.26 35.08 7.35
CA SER A 368 17.51 36.32 7.29
C SER A 368 17.79 37.34 8.41
N PRO A 369 18.05 36.95 9.69
CA PRO A 369 18.42 37.91 10.75
C PRO A 369 19.80 38.57 10.56
N ALA A 370 20.70 37.92 9.82
CA ALA A 370 22.03 38.49 9.52
C ALA A 370 21.99 39.44 8.32
N PHE A 371 20.93 39.42 7.52
CA PHE A 371 20.79 40.21 6.30
C PHE A 371 20.90 41.74 6.54
N PRO A 372 20.25 42.34 7.57
CA PRO A 372 20.42 43.76 7.88
C PRO A 372 21.85 44.13 8.29
N VAL A 373 22.62 43.21 8.85
CA VAL A 373 24.01 43.41 9.23
C VAL A 373 24.93 43.35 8.02
N LEU A 374 24.68 42.45 7.09
CA LEU A 374 25.48 42.23 5.89
C LEU A 374 25.20 43.25 4.79
N TRP A 375 23.95 43.73 4.71
CA TRP A 375 23.49 44.76 3.76
C TRP A 375 22.70 45.83 4.48
N PRO A 376 23.36 46.80 5.14
CA PRO A 376 22.73 47.88 5.92
C PRO A 376 21.84 48.80 5.07
N ASP A 377 22.18 48.91 3.80
CA ASP A 377 21.48 49.80 2.85
C ASP A 377 20.24 49.12 2.18
N ALA A 378 19.88 47.90 2.59
CA ALA A 378 18.72 47.23 2.06
C ALA A 378 17.40 47.92 2.52
N GLU A 379 16.64 48.48 1.59
CA GLU A 379 15.38 49.20 1.88
C GLU A 379 14.34 48.35 2.62
N ARG A 380 14.35 47.01 2.41
CA ARG A 380 13.34 46.08 2.96
C ARG A 380 13.96 44.74 3.30
N PRO A 381 14.62 44.60 4.44
CA PRO A 381 15.30 43.36 4.84
C PRO A 381 14.32 42.22 5.10
N GLU A 382 13.04 42.47 5.35
CA GLU A 382 11.98 41.47 5.54
C GLU A 382 11.57 40.75 4.24
N ASN A 383 11.99 41.23 3.07
CA ASN A 383 11.64 40.59 1.79
C ASN A 383 12.20 39.18 1.66
N VAL A 384 13.40 38.91 2.19
CA VAL A 384 14.03 37.56 2.10
C VAL A 384 13.19 36.50 2.81
N PRO A 385 12.84 36.65 4.11
CA PRO A 385 12.02 35.67 4.79
C PRO A 385 10.57 35.67 4.24
N LEU A 386 10.06 36.79 3.73
CA LEU A 386 8.75 36.84 3.10
C LEU A 386 8.70 35.99 1.81
N LEU A 387 9.70 36.09 0.96
CA LEU A 387 9.83 35.27 -0.23
C LEU A 387 9.99 33.77 0.15
N ALA A 388 10.77 33.46 1.18
CA ALA A 388 10.93 32.11 1.67
C ALA A 388 9.61 31.53 2.22
N MET A 389 8.80 32.34 2.88
CA MET A 389 7.45 31.96 3.33
C MET A 389 6.54 31.60 2.16
N TRP A 390 6.46 32.48 1.15
CA TRP A 390 5.63 32.24 -0.03
C TRP A 390 6.13 31.04 -0.86
N ALA A 391 7.43 30.89 -1.00
CA ALA A 391 8.03 29.74 -1.66
C ALA A 391 7.77 28.44 -0.89
N GLY A 392 7.81 28.48 0.45
CA GLY A 392 7.46 27.36 1.32
C GLY A 392 6.00 26.94 1.15
N LEU A 393 5.08 27.87 1.21
CA LEU A 393 3.64 27.61 0.95
C LEU A 393 3.39 27.14 -0.49
N GLY A 394 4.13 27.71 -1.46
CA GLY A 394 4.06 27.34 -2.88
C GLY A 394 4.71 26.02 -3.24
N THR A 395 5.37 25.32 -2.30
CA THR A 395 6.08 24.06 -2.57
C THR A 395 5.16 22.96 -3.13
N ILE A 396 3.86 23.02 -2.85
CA ILE A 396 2.87 22.07 -3.42
C ILE A 396 2.95 22.05 -4.97
N TRP A 397 3.11 23.21 -5.61
CA TRP A 397 3.23 23.31 -7.07
C TRP A 397 4.59 22.85 -7.56
N VAL A 398 5.65 23.20 -6.82
CA VAL A 398 7.01 22.68 -7.08
C VAL A 398 7.03 21.16 -6.99
N ALA A 399 6.44 20.59 -5.95
CA ALA A 399 6.35 19.14 -5.77
C ALA A 399 5.56 18.45 -6.88
N VAL A 400 4.44 19.04 -7.33
CA VAL A 400 3.67 18.53 -8.47
C VAL A 400 4.49 18.57 -9.75
N ALA A 401 5.22 19.68 -10.02
CA ALA A 401 6.06 19.81 -11.20
C ALA A 401 7.23 18.79 -11.18
N VAL A 402 7.92 18.67 -10.06
CA VAL A 402 9.05 17.75 -9.88
C VAL A 402 8.59 16.29 -10.01
N ARG A 403 7.44 15.92 -9.45
CA ARG A 403 6.88 14.56 -9.61
C ARG A 403 6.46 14.27 -11.05
N ARG A 404 5.97 15.26 -11.79
CA ARG A 404 5.64 15.08 -13.22
C ARG A 404 6.87 14.87 -14.09
N LEU A 405 7.94 15.60 -13.81
CA LEU A 405 9.17 15.54 -14.61
C LEU A 405 10.03 14.31 -14.26
N PHE A 406 10.06 13.91 -12.99
CA PHE A 406 10.99 12.92 -12.47
C PHE A 406 10.32 11.75 -11.74
N GLY A 407 9.00 11.79 -11.57
CA GLY A 407 8.24 10.67 -11.00
C GLY A 407 7.91 9.66 -12.10
N ARG A 408 8.35 8.40 -11.94
CA ARG A 408 7.71 7.31 -12.65
C ARG A 408 6.27 7.25 -12.17
N VAL A 409 5.33 7.25 -13.09
CA VAL A 409 3.92 6.97 -12.81
C VAL A 409 3.86 5.53 -12.33
N THR A 410 3.87 5.32 -11.01
CA THR A 410 3.32 4.10 -10.46
C THR A 410 1.81 4.24 -10.62
N PRO A 411 1.11 3.28 -11.23
CA PRO A 411 -0.35 3.32 -11.23
C PRO A 411 -0.82 3.34 -9.78
N ASP A 412 -1.73 4.25 -9.49
CA ASP A 412 -2.39 4.36 -8.19
C ASP A 412 -3.09 3.02 -7.91
N LEU A 413 -2.63 2.30 -6.87
CA LEU A 413 -3.30 1.16 -6.27
C LEU A 413 -4.43 1.65 -5.36
#